data_57bcf02ca70628e2bc5da665b5ebaed7
#
_entry.id   57bcf02ca70628e2bc5da665b5ebaed7
#
_cell.length_a   1.000
_cell.length_b   1.000
_cell.length_c   1.000
_cell.angle_alpha   90.00
_cell.angle_beta   90.00
_cell.angle_gamma   90.00
#
_symmetry.space_group_name_H-M   'P 1'
#
loop_
_entity.id
_entity.type
_entity.pdbx_description
1 polymer ?
#
loop_
_entity_poly.entity_id
_entity_poly.type
_entity_poly.pdbx_seq_one_letter_code
_entity_poly.pdbx_strand_id
1 'polypeptide(L)'
;MDKKEISKLLEANKHKEFVKRILKPKDYPVLDNKDGSHSTHSMSWGDQDGQYYAFPTVAPGGMDGKMKRYGGRQAWDRAMQTGDFIRFKRPSEADTFSKEYKKVWE
;
A
#
# COMPACT_ATOMS: atom_id res chain seq x y z
N MET A 1 -7.14 7.57 12.17
CA MET A 1 -7.36 6.15 12.53
C MET A 1 -6.37 5.75 13.61
N ASP A 2 -6.82 5.04 14.62
CA ASP A 2 -5.91 4.47 15.60
C ASP A 2 -5.37 3.12 15.13
N LYS A 3 -4.43 2.56 15.88
CA LYS A 3 -3.81 1.27 15.55
C LYS A 3 -4.84 0.15 15.43
N LYS A 4 -5.84 0.15 16.29
CA LYS A 4 -6.89 -0.88 16.31
C LYS A 4 -7.75 -0.84 15.04
N GLU A 5 -8.13 0.36 14.61
CA GLU A 5 -8.92 0.55 13.38
C GLU A 5 -8.12 0.12 12.16
N ILE A 6 -6.84 0.49 12.09
CA ILE A 6 -5.95 0.10 11.00
C ILE A 6 -5.79 -1.42 10.98
N SER A 7 -5.57 -2.04 12.13
CA SER A 7 -5.44 -3.50 12.23
C SER A 7 -6.67 -4.23 11.72
N LYS A 8 -7.87 -3.77 12.08
CA LYS A 8 -9.13 -4.34 11.60
C LYS A 8 -9.27 -4.21 10.08
N LEU A 9 -8.92 -3.04 9.55
CA LEU A 9 -9.00 -2.76 8.12
C LEU A 9 -8.04 -3.65 7.34
N LEU A 10 -6.81 -3.81 7.81
CA LEU A 10 -5.82 -4.68 7.20
C LEU A 10 -6.26 -6.14 7.25
N GLU A 11 -6.78 -6.60 8.38
CA GLU A 11 -7.26 -7.97 8.53
C GLU A 11 -8.41 -8.27 7.56
N ALA A 12 -9.33 -7.32 7.38
CA ALA A 12 -10.45 -7.45 6.43
C ALA A 12 -9.97 -7.51 4.97
N ASN A 13 -8.76 -7.03 4.69
CA ASN A 13 -8.18 -6.99 3.35
C ASN A 13 -6.92 -7.85 3.22
N LYS A 14 -6.74 -8.82 4.11
CA LYS A 14 -5.51 -9.62 4.21
C LYS A 14 -5.17 -10.46 2.97
N HIS A 15 -6.13 -10.64 2.08
CA HIS A 15 -5.93 -11.37 0.82
C HIS A 15 -5.20 -10.54 -0.25
N LYS A 16 -5.12 -9.22 -0.05
CA LYS A 16 -4.45 -8.32 -0.99
C LYS A 16 -2.93 -8.38 -0.81
N GLU A 17 -2.20 -8.34 -1.93
CA GLU A 17 -0.75 -8.52 -1.91
C GLU A 17 -0.04 -7.50 -1.00
N PHE A 18 -0.36 -6.21 -1.13
CA PHE A 18 0.32 -5.19 -0.32
C PHE A 18 -0.06 -5.27 1.16
N VAL A 19 -1.27 -5.74 1.48
CA VAL A 19 -1.69 -5.93 2.87
C VAL A 19 -0.91 -7.08 3.51
N LYS A 20 -0.68 -8.15 2.77
CA LYS A 20 0.18 -9.26 3.25
C LYS A 20 1.57 -8.76 3.62
N ARG A 21 2.15 -7.87 2.80
CA ARG A 21 3.46 -7.27 3.09
C ARG A 21 3.44 -6.37 4.32
N ILE A 22 2.36 -5.61 4.53
CA ILE A 22 2.21 -4.78 5.72
C ILE A 22 2.12 -5.64 6.98
N LEU A 23 1.36 -6.74 6.92
CA LEU A 23 1.16 -7.63 8.06
C LEU A 23 2.41 -8.45 8.40
N LYS A 24 3.24 -8.79 7.40
CA LYS A 24 4.45 -9.58 7.56
C LYS A 24 5.62 -8.96 6.80
N PRO A 25 6.09 -7.78 7.21
CA PRO A 25 7.09 -7.04 6.42
C PRO A 25 8.42 -7.74 6.30
N LYS A 26 8.77 -8.63 7.23
CA LYS A 26 10.05 -9.37 7.20
C LYS A 26 10.07 -10.53 6.21
N ASP A 27 8.91 -10.95 5.71
CA ASP A 27 8.80 -12.10 4.80
C ASP A 27 8.96 -11.71 3.33
N TYR A 28 9.18 -10.42 3.03
CA TYR A 28 9.20 -9.90 1.67
C TYR A 28 10.46 -9.09 1.40
N PRO A 29 10.90 -9.03 0.12
CA PRO A 29 12.08 -8.25 -0.24
C PRO A 29 11.88 -6.76 0.02
N VAL A 30 12.99 -6.05 0.24
CA VAL A 30 13.00 -4.60 0.42
C VAL A 30 13.50 -3.91 -0.84
N LEU A 31 13.09 -2.68 -1.05
CA LEU A 31 13.62 -1.82 -2.11
C LEU A 31 14.78 -1.01 -1.54
N ASP A 32 15.95 -1.13 -2.16
CA ASP A 32 17.11 -0.31 -1.81
C ASP A 32 16.98 1.06 -2.46
N ASN A 33 17.05 2.10 -1.65
CA ASN A 33 17.04 3.47 -2.14
C ASN A 33 18.47 3.96 -2.41
N LYS A 34 18.59 4.98 -3.26
CA LYS A 34 19.90 5.52 -3.66
C LYS A 34 20.71 6.10 -2.50
N ASP A 35 20.03 6.52 -1.43
CA ASP A 35 20.68 7.10 -0.23
C ASP A 35 21.10 6.04 0.79
N GLY A 36 20.97 4.76 0.46
CA GLY A 36 21.32 3.66 1.36
C GLY A 36 20.21 3.22 2.30
N SER A 37 19.06 3.87 2.27
CA SER A 37 17.90 3.44 3.05
C SER A 37 17.14 2.32 2.33
N HIS A 38 16.21 1.68 3.04
CA HIS A 38 15.39 0.61 2.51
C HIS A 38 13.91 0.97 2.59
N SER A 39 13.15 0.56 1.58
CA SER A 39 11.69 0.74 1.57
C SER A 39 11.01 -0.58 1.26
N THR A 40 10.05 -0.98 2.08
CA THR A 40 9.18 -2.12 1.80
C THR A 40 7.77 -1.66 1.45
N HIS A 41 7.40 -0.48 1.91
CA HIS A 41 6.06 0.06 1.78
C HIS A 41 6.09 1.55 1.50
N SER A 42 5.25 1.97 0.60
CA SER A 42 4.90 3.35 0.36
C SER A 42 3.48 3.36 -0.19
N MET A 43 2.71 4.36 0.18
CA MET A 43 1.27 4.39 -0.10
C MET A 43 0.87 5.74 -0.70
N SER A 44 -0.09 5.69 -1.61
CA SER A 44 -0.73 6.88 -2.15
C SER A 44 -2.23 6.63 -2.20
N TRP A 45 -3.00 7.64 -2.60
CA TRP A 45 -4.43 7.48 -2.80
C TRP A 45 -4.92 8.34 -3.96
N GLY A 46 -6.04 7.95 -4.55
CA GLY A 46 -6.68 8.69 -5.63
C GLY A 46 -8.17 8.39 -5.64
N ASP A 47 -8.89 9.06 -6.53
CA ASP A 47 -10.34 8.91 -6.63
C ASP A 47 -10.79 8.60 -8.06
N GLN A 48 -11.90 7.88 -8.15
CA GLN A 48 -12.57 7.60 -9.40
C GLN A 48 -14.04 7.30 -9.12
N ASP A 49 -14.94 7.95 -9.83
CA ASP A 49 -16.38 7.69 -9.76
C ASP A 49 -16.96 7.78 -8.34
N GLY A 50 -16.48 8.77 -7.56
CA GLY A 50 -16.97 8.98 -6.20
C GLY A 50 -16.43 7.99 -5.18
N GLN A 51 -15.47 7.16 -5.55
CA GLN A 51 -14.79 6.22 -4.67
C GLN A 51 -13.34 6.67 -4.48
N TYR A 52 -12.76 6.33 -3.33
CA TYR A 52 -11.41 6.73 -2.95
C TYR A 52 -10.59 5.48 -2.69
N TYR A 53 -9.40 5.40 -3.28
CA TYR A 53 -8.58 4.19 -3.28
C TYR A 53 -7.20 4.49 -2.70
N ALA A 54 -6.80 3.74 -1.68
CA ALA A 54 -5.42 3.75 -1.20
C ALA A 54 -4.69 2.55 -1.82
N PHE A 55 -3.49 2.75 -2.33
CA PHE A 55 -2.76 1.74 -3.07
C PHE A 55 -1.25 1.88 -2.86
N PRO A 56 -0.48 0.78 -3.00
CA PRO A 56 0.96 0.83 -2.81
C PRO A 56 1.66 1.49 -3.99
N THR A 57 2.73 2.23 -3.71
CA THR A 57 3.64 2.78 -4.71
C THR A 57 4.95 2.00 -4.77
N VAL A 58 5.16 1.07 -3.84
CA VAL A 58 6.26 0.11 -3.86
C VAL A 58 5.64 -1.28 -3.90
N ALA A 59 5.97 -2.06 -4.91
CA ALA A 59 5.36 -3.37 -5.13
C ALA A 59 6.29 -4.23 -5.99
N PRO A 60 6.11 -5.56 -6.01
CA PRO A 60 6.85 -6.40 -6.93
C PRO A 60 6.65 -5.96 -8.37
N GLY A 61 7.74 -5.84 -9.11
CA GLY A 61 7.69 -5.40 -10.49
C GLY A 61 8.74 -6.11 -11.32
N GLY A 62 8.32 -6.80 -12.35
CA GLY A 62 9.21 -7.51 -13.22
C GLY A 62 9.29 -9.00 -12.93
N MET A 63 10.05 -9.71 -13.75
CA MET A 63 10.10 -11.17 -13.75
C MET A 63 10.95 -11.76 -12.62
N ASP A 64 11.76 -10.95 -11.97
CA ASP A 64 12.65 -11.37 -10.90
C ASP A 64 12.02 -11.28 -9.51
N GLY A 65 10.80 -10.77 -9.42
CA GLY A 65 10.09 -10.58 -8.16
C GLY A 65 10.64 -9.51 -7.25
N LYS A 66 11.60 -8.73 -7.71
CA LYS A 66 12.17 -7.65 -6.91
C LYS A 66 11.18 -6.50 -6.74
N MET A 67 11.31 -5.79 -5.63
CA MET A 67 10.49 -4.62 -5.35
C MET A 67 10.88 -3.47 -6.27
N LYS A 68 9.87 -2.72 -6.71
CA LYS A 68 10.04 -1.58 -7.60
C LYS A 68 9.18 -0.42 -7.09
N ARG A 69 9.70 0.79 -7.27
CA ARG A 69 8.93 2.01 -6.98
C ARG A 69 8.19 2.44 -8.24
N TYR A 70 6.89 2.63 -8.13
CA TYR A 70 6.03 3.09 -9.22
C TYR A 70 5.77 4.58 -9.08
N GLY A 71 5.82 5.32 -10.18
CA GLY A 71 5.34 6.70 -10.22
C GLY A 71 3.83 6.75 -9.98
N GLY A 72 3.29 7.92 -9.63
CA GLY A 72 1.87 8.05 -9.24
C GLY A 72 0.90 7.45 -10.24
N ARG A 73 1.03 7.76 -11.53
CA ARG A 73 0.16 7.22 -12.57
C ARG A 73 0.35 5.72 -12.75
N GLN A 74 1.59 5.26 -12.77
CA GLN A 74 1.90 3.83 -12.91
C GLN A 74 1.37 3.03 -11.72
N ALA A 75 1.51 3.57 -10.51
CA ALA A 75 0.99 2.92 -9.31
C ALA A 75 -0.54 2.82 -9.36
N TRP A 76 -1.22 3.86 -9.80
CA TRP A 76 -2.67 3.86 -9.99
C TRP A 76 -3.09 2.79 -11.00
N ASP A 77 -2.47 2.78 -12.18
CA ASP A 77 -2.80 1.82 -13.24
C ASP A 77 -2.58 0.38 -12.77
N ARG A 78 -1.47 0.12 -12.06
CA ARG A 78 -1.21 -1.20 -11.49
C ARG A 78 -2.30 -1.60 -10.51
N ALA A 79 -2.65 -0.71 -9.60
CA ALA A 79 -3.68 -0.98 -8.59
C ALA A 79 -5.03 -1.32 -9.23
N MET A 80 -5.43 -0.55 -10.22
CA MET A 80 -6.70 -0.78 -10.92
C MET A 80 -6.70 -2.10 -11.72
N GLN A 81 -5.56 -2.47 -12.30
CA GLN A 81 -5.43 -3.73 -13.04
C GLN A 81 -5.40 -4.95 -12.14
N THR A 82 -4.78 -4.85 -10.98
CA THR A 82 -4.56 -5.99 -10.09
C THR A 82 -5.58 -6.12 -8.97
N GLY A 83 -6.33 -5.05 -8.68
CA GLY A 83 -7.19 -5.00 -7.51
C GLY A 83 -6.44 -4.77 -6.20
N ASP A 84 -5.16 -4.41 -6.28
CA ASP A 84 -4.29 -4.26 -5.11
C ASP A 84 -4.47 -2.87 -4.49
N PHE A 85 -5.63 -2.64 -3.90
CA PHE A 85 -6.01 -1.37 -3.26
C PHE A 85 -7.05 -1.63 -2.17
N ILE A 86 -7.22 -0.62 -1.29
CA ILE A 86 -8.33 -0.58 -0.33
C ILE A 86 -9.21 0.61 -0.70
N ARG A 87 -10.50 0.37 -0.80
CA ARG A 87 -11.48 1.39 -1.19
C ARG A 87 -12.11 2.01 0.05
N PHE A 88 -12.26 3.33 0.01
CA PHE A 88 -12.89 4.11 1.07
C PHE A 88 -14.04 4.95 0.52
N LYS A 89 -14.98 5.30 1.38
CA LYS A 89 -16.13 6.14 1.02
C LYS A 89 -15.81 7.63 1.10
N ARG A 90 -14.76 8.01 1.83
CA ARG A 90 -14.39 9.41 2.08
C ARG A 90 -12.92 9.63 1.77
N PRO A 91 -12.57 10.80 1.18
CA PRO A 91 -11.18 11.11 0.88
C PRO A 91 -10.33 11.22 2.14
N SER A 92 -10.91 11.71 3.25
CA SER A 92 -10.19 11.81 4.52
C SER A 92 -9.76 10.45 5.05
N GLU A 93 -10.56 9.42 4.84
CA GLU A 93 -10.22 8.06 5.26
C GLU A 93 -9.05 7.50 4.44
N ALA A 94 -9.11 7.68 3.12
CA ALA A 94 -8.03 7.22 2.23
C ALA A 94 -6.72 7.94 2.54
N ASP A 95 -6.77 9.25 2.75
CA ASP A 95 -5.61 10.07 3.09
C ASP A 95 -5.00 9.64 4.42
N THR A 96 -5.84 9.51 5.46
CA THR A 96 -5.41 9.09 6.79
C THR A 96 -4.77 7.71 6.77
N PHE A 97 -5.40 6.76 6.10
CA PHE A 97 -4.86 5.41 5.98
C PHE A 97 -3.50 5.42 5.27
N SER A 98 -3.37 6.17 4.17
CA SER A 98 -2.12 6.25 3.40
C SER A 98 -0.95 6.78 4.22
N LYS A 99 -1.25 7.62 5.22
CA LYS A 99 -0.22 8.22 6.10
C LYS A 99 0.03 7.40 7.36
N GLU A 100 -0.98 6.70 7.88
CA GLU A 100 -0.97 6.12 9.23
C GLU A 100 -0.92 4.60 9.27
N TYR A 101 -0.96 3.90 8.14
CA TYR A 101 -0.98 2.44 8.11
C TYR A 101 0.21 1.80 8.86
N LYS A 102 1.33 2.50 8.97
CA LYS A 102 2.53 2.02 9.67
C LYS A 102 2.36 1.93 11.18
N LYS A 103 1.30 2.49 11.74
CA LYS A 103 1.00 2.37 13.17
C LYS A 103 0.84 0.91 13.62
N VAL A 104 0.48 0.02 12.71
CA VAL A 104 0.32 -1.41 13.02
C VAL A 104 1.64 -2.05 13.47
N TRP A 105 2.77 -1.44 13.13
CA TRP A 105 4.10 -1.92 13.53
C TRP A 105 4.60 -1.36 14.87
N GLU A 106 3.87 -0.43 15.46
CA GLU A 106 4.25 0.20 16.75
C GLU A 106 3.84 -0.65 17.95
#